data_2674cc2359790c625fa71bd5ed654c88
#
_entry.id   2674cc2359790c625fa71bd5ed654c88
#
_cell.length_a   1.000
_cell.length_b   1.000
_cell.length_c   1.000
_cell.angle_alpha   90.00
_cell.angle_beta   90.00
_cell.angle_gamma   90.00
#
_symmetry.space_group_name_H-M   'P 1'
#
loop_
_entity.id
_entity.type
_entity.pdbx_description
1 polymer ?
#
loop_
_entity_poly.entity_id
_entity_poly.type
_entity_poly.pdbx_seq_one_letter_code
_entity_poly.pdbx_strand_id
1 'polypeptide(L)'
;MANAHRRNNSLDRITINGEMLTEDQEVREGIVNAFQNLLSEDPGWRADIEGLQLKQLNSREAENLEVPFSEEEIHFALMEMRGDKAPGPDGFTMAFWQDCWDVVKEEVMELFKEFFEYGSFAKSLNTTFLVLIPKKGGADDLGDFRPISLIGSLYKLLAKVLANRLKKVLDRVVSVDQNAFVRGRQILDASLVANEVLRKMGFGSRWEEWMRWCISTAKFSILINGVPAGFFSNSKGLRQGDPLSPYLFVLGMEVLSTMISRAGEGGFISGSRREQLTNLSWILAWFEAASGLRINLAKSVLIPVGEVDGMEELAAELGCKLGALPAVYLGLPLGANHKNASSWDGWKRE
;
A
#
# COMPACT_ATOMS: atom_id res chain seq x y z
N MET A 1 -21.61 -25.94 -1.83
CA MET A 1 -20.46 -25.05 -2.14
C MET A 1 -19.94 -24.29 -0.92
N ALA A 2 -20.74 -23.55 -0.16
CA ALA A 2 -20.28 -22.76 0.99
C ALA A 2 -19.51 -23.56 2.07
N ASN A 3 -19.97 -24.75 2.43
CA ASN A 3 -19.30 -25.62 3.40
C ASN A 3 -17.96 -26.20 2.91
N ALA A 4 -17.78 -26.40 1.59
CA ALA A 4 -16.51 -26.84 1.04
C ALA A 4 -15.46 -25.71 1.06
N HIS A 5 -15.87 -24.47 0.75
CA HIS A 5 -14.98 -23.31 0.87
C HIS A 5 -14.60 -23.02 2.32
N ARG A 6 -15.53 -23.19 3.27
CA ARG A 6 -15.25 -23.03 4.70
C ARG A 6 -14.21 -24.02 5.21
N ARG A 7 -14.28 -25.28 4.80
CA ARG A 7 -13.28 -26.31 5.16
C ARG A 7 -11.90 -26.05 4.56
N ASN A 8 -11.86 -25.58 3.30
CA ASN A 8 -10.59 -25.32 2.62
C ASN A 8 -9.87 -24.04 3.12
N ASN A 9 -10.60 -23.14 3.80
CA ASN A 9 -10.05 -21.88 4.31
C ASN A 9 -9.95 -21.87 5.84
N SER A 10 -10.17 -23.01 6.52
CA SER A 10 -9.95 -23.15 7.96
C SER A 10 -8.46 -23.09 8.29
N LEU A 11 -8.09 -22.25 9.25
CA LEU A 11 -6.74 -22.15 9.79
C LEU A 11 -6.66 -22.99 11.07
N ASP A 12 -6.49 -24.29 10.89
CA ASP A 12 -6.38 -25.23 12.02
C ASP A 12 -4.92 -25.37 12.50
N ARG A 13 -3.96 -24.96 11.70
CA ARG A 13 -2.53 -24.93 12.01
C ARG A 13 -1.85 -23.83 11.18
N ILE A 14 -0.76 -23.30 11.70
CA ILE A 14 0.05 -22.30 10.99
C ILE A 14 1.51 -22.36 11.47
N THR A 15 2.44 -22.15 10.55
CA THR A 15 3.86 -21.98 10.86
C THR A 15 4.19 -20.50 10.96
N ILE A 16 4.79 -20.07 12.07
CA ILE A 16 5.22 -18.69 12.29
C ILE A 16 6.69 -18.72 12.72
N ASN A 17 7.57 -18.09 11.97
CA ASN A 17 9.02 -18.07 12.22
C ASN A 17 9.65 -19.49 12.34
N GLY A 18 9.12 -20.46 11.61
CA GLY A 18 9.59 -21.84 11.60
C GLY A 18 8.99 -22.73 12.70
N GLU A 19 8.16 -22.19 13.58
CA GLU A 19 7.43 -22.93 14.62
C GLU A 19 6.01 -23.23 14.15
N MET A 20 5.59 -24.50 14.24
CA MET A 20 4.24 -24.94 13.87
C MET A 20 3.31 -24.88 15.08
N LEU A 21 2.27 -24.07 15.00
CA LEU A 21 1.23 -23.91 16.00
C LEU A 21 -0.02 -24.71 15.56
N THR A 22 -0.59 -25.51 16.47
CA THR A 22 -1.72 -26.40 16.19
C THR A 22 -2.89 -26.23 17.15
N GLU A 23 -2.64 -25.73 18.36
CA GLU A 23 -3.70 -25.43 19.31
C GLU A 23 -4.41 -24.12 18.93
N ASP A 24 -5.75 -24.12 18.96
CA ASP A 24 -6.56 -22.96 18.49
C ASP A 24 -6.17 -21.66 19.19
N GLN A 25 -5.88 -21.70 20.49
CA GLN A 25 -5.46 -20.53 21.24
C GLN A 25 -4.06 -20.04 20.81
N GLU A 26 -3.11 -20.96 20.65
CA GLU A 26 -1.74 -20.64 20.21
C GLU A 26 -1.73 -20.07 18.79
N VAL A 27 -2.52 -20.66 17.88
CA VAL A 27 -2.70 -20.15 16.51
C VAL A 27 -3.22 -18.73 16.51
N ARG A 28 -4.24 -18.44 17.33
CA ARG A 28 -4.82 -17.09 17.46
C ARG A 28 -3.81 -16.09 18.00
N GLU A 29 -3.20 -16.41 19.13
CA GLU A 29 -2.22 -15.52 19.78
C GLU A 29 -0.98 -15.32 18.91
N GLY A 30 -0.47 -16.38 18.30
CA GLY A 30 0.68 -16.34 17.40
C GLY A 30 0.45 -15.43 16.20
N ILE A 31 -0.70 -15.55 15.54
CA ILE A 31 -1.07 -14.69 14.40
C ILE A 31 -1.23 -13.23 14.85
N VAL A 32 -1.93 -12.97 15.96
CA VAL A 32 -2.14 -11.62 16.48
C VAL A 32 -0.78 -10.96 16.80
N ASN A 33 0.09 -11.66 17.53
CA ASN A 33 1.41 -11.16 17.88
C ASN A 33 2.27 -10.89 16.65
N ALA A 34 2.26 -11.78 15.66
CA ALA A 34 3.01 -11.61 14.42
C ALA A 34 2.56 -10.35 13.66
N PHE A 35 1.24 -10.12 13.52
CA PHE A 35 0.74 -8.91 12.85
C PHE A 35 0.90 -7.65 13.68
N GLN A 36 0.78 -7.72 14.99
CA GLN A 36 1.04 -6.59 15.87
C GLN A 36 2.50 -6.14 15.76
N ASN A 37 3.45 -7.07 15.76
CA ASN A 37 4.87 -6.78 15.55
C ASN A 37 5.13 -6.23 14.14
N LEU A 38 4.50 -6.81 13.10
CA LEU A 38 4.65 -6.35 11.72
C LEU A 38 4.15 -4.92 11.52
N LEU A 39 3.05 -4.54 12.19
CA LEU A 39 2.38 -3.24 12.07
C LEU A 39 2.79 -2.25 13.17
N SER A 40 3.70 -2.64 14.06
CA SER A 40 4.31 -1.76 15.06
C SER A 40 5.58 -1.13 14.52
N GLU A 41 5.77 0.12 14.87
CA GLU A 41 6.96 0.87 14.52
C GLU A 41 8.16 0.40 15.34
N ASP A 42 9.28 0.19 14.68
CA ASP A 42 10.55 0.00 15.35
C ASP A 42 11.09 1.39 15.75
N PRO A 43 11.44 1.64 17.03
CA PRO A 43 11.92 2.95 17.47
C PRO A 43 13.34 3.30 16.96
N GLY A 44 13.77 2.69 15.87
CA GLY A 44 15.06 2.89 15.22
C GLY A 44 15.27 4.29 14.63
N TRP A 45 16.49 4.53 14.16
CA TRP A 45 16.87 5.75 13.45
C TRP A 45 16.01 5.96 12.19
N ARG A 46 15.53 7.19 12.00
CA ARG A 46 14.81 7.62 10.80
C ARG A 46 15.69 8.52 9.96
N ALA A 47 15.71 8.24 8.67
CA ALA A 47 16.31 9.17 7.72
C ALA A 47 15.29 10.28 7.42
N ASP A 48 15.76 11.53 7.40
CA ASP A 48 14.98 12.65 6.91
C ASP A 48 15.04 12.74 5.38
N ILE A 49 14.08 13.42 4.80
CA ILE A 49 14.04 13.75 3.37
C ILE A 49 14.22 15.26 3.13
N GLU A 50 14.70 16.02 4.13
CA GLU A 50 14.79 17.49 4.06
C GLU A 50 15.58 17.98 2.84
N GLY A 51 16.65 17.30 2.48
CA GLY A 51 17.46 17.63 1.32
C GLY A 51 16.82 17.36 -0.04
N LEU A 52 15.70 16.63 -0.12
CA LEU A 52 15.07 16.29 -1.40
C LEU A 52 14.17 17.43 -1.90
N GLN A 53 14.28 17.73 -3.19
CA GLN A 53 13.39 18.66 -3.88
C GLN A 53 12.32 17.84 -4.62
N LEU A 54 11.09 17.84 -4.07
CA LEU A 54 9.93 17.20 -4.69
C LEU A 54 9.14 18.24 -5.50
N LYS A 55 8.42 17.78 -6.52
CA LYS A 55 7.46 18.64 -7.23
C LYS A 55 6.38 19.09 -6.27
N GLN A 56 5.95 20.34 -6.40
CA GLN A 56 5.00 20.96 -5.48
C GLN A 56 3.71 21.35 -6.19
N LEU A 57 2.61 21.25 -5.46
CA LEU A 57 1.35 21.87 -5.82
C LEU A 57 1.47 23.40 -5.72
N ASN A 58 0.78 24.12 -6.58
CA ASN A 58 0.58 25.54 -6.35
C ASN A 58 -0.51 25.78 -5.29
N SER A 59 -0.57 26.99 -4.73
CA SER A 59 -1.51 27.32 -3.64
C SER A 59 -2.96 27.04 -4.00
N ARG A 60 -3.36 27.32 -5.25
CA ARG A 60 -4.73 27.08 -5.71
C ARG A 60 -5.07 25.60 -5.81
N GLU A 61 -4.12 24.76 -6.22
CA GLU A 61 -4.30 23.31 -6.27
C GLU A 61 -4.43 22.74 -4.85
N ALA A 62 -3.62 23.20 -3.90
CA ALA A 62 -3.70 22.81 -2.50
C ALA A 62 -5.04 23.23 -1.87
N GLU A 63 -5.45 24.49 -2.05
CA GLU A 63 -6.74 25.01 -1.56
C GLU A 63 -7.93 24.22 -2.11
N ASN A 64 -7.89 23.84 -3.39
CA ASN A 64 -8.97 23.07 -4.02
C ASN A 64 -9.14 21.65 -3.42
N LEU A 65 -8.11 21.09 -2.80
CA LEU A 65 -8.22 19.81 -2.07
C LEU A 65 -8.93 19.97 -0.73
N GLU A 66 -8.90 21.16 -0.15
CA GLU A 66 -9.36 21.47 1.20
C GLU A 66 -10.74 22.18 1.24
N VAL A 67 -11.46 22.17 0.11
CA VAL A 67 -12.83 22.69 0.08
C VAL A 67 -13.80 21.79 0.85
N PRO A 68 -14.95 22.33 1.35
CA PRO A 68 -15.99 21.50 1.96
C PRO A 68 -16.42 20.35 1.03
N PHE A 69 -16.87 19.26 1.63
CA PHE A 69 -17.39 18.12 0.88
C PHE A 69 -18.81 18.40 0.39
N SER A 70 -19.09 18.12 -0.89
CA SER A 70 -20.42 18.26 -1.44
C SER A 70 -21.18 16.93 -1.49
N GLU A 71 -22.52 16.97 -1.48
CA GLU A 71 -23.36 15.79 -1.63
C GLU A 71 -23.05 15.03 -2.92
N GLU A 72 -22.88 15.76 -4.03
CA GLU A 72 -22.59 15.18 -5.33
C GLU A 72 -21.28 14.41 -5.34
N GLU A 73 -20.24 14.95 -4.67
CA GLU A 73 -18.92 14.31 -4.58
C GLU A 73 -19.00 13.03 -3.76
N ILE A 74 -19.70 13.06 -2.62
CA ILE A 74 -19.86 11.91 -1.73
C ILE A 74 -20.70 10.82 -2.42
N HIS A 75 -21.83 11.20 -3.01
CA HIS A 75 -22.70 10.28 -3.73
C HIS A 75 -21.98 9.64 -4.92
N PHE A 76 -21.26 10.44 -5.70
CA PHE A 76 -20.45 9.93 -6.80
C PHE A 76 -19.42 8.89 -6.33
N ALA A 77 -18.69 9.19 -5.27
CA ALA A 77 -17.72 8.27 -4.69
C ALA A 77 -18.37 6.97 -4.19
N LEU A 78 -19.56 7.07 -3.59
CA LEU A 78 -20.33 5.90 -3.13
C LEU A 78 -20.74 5.01 -4.31
N MET A 79 -21.26 5.60 -5.40
CA MET A 79 -21.72 4.86 -6.58
C MET A 79 -20.58 4.22 -7.39
N GLU A 80 -19.35 4.77 -7.31
CA GLU A 80 -18.16 4.15 -7.93
C GLU A 80 -17.69 2.88 -7.18
N MET A 81 -18.13 2.64 -5.95
CA MET A 81 -17.69 1.48 -5.17
C MET A 81 -18.50 0.24 -5.54
N ARG A 82 -17.83 -0.92 -5.48
CA ARG A 82 -18.49 -2.20 -5.73
C ARG A 82 -19.33 -2.61 -4.51
N GLY A 83 -20.64 -2.72 -4.71
CA GLY A 83 -21.60 -3.10 -3.66
C GLY A 83 -21.48 -4.54 -3.19
N ASP A 84 -20.96 -5.45 -4.04
CA ASP A 84 -20.87 -6.90 -3.82
C ASP A 84 -19.72 -7.34 -2.89
N LYS A 85 -18.89 -6.42 -2.41
CA LYS A 85 -17.73 -6.75 -1.58
C LYS A 85 -18.13 -6.98 -0.12
N ALA A 86 -17.37 -7.87 0.54
CA ALA A 86 -17.54 -8.19 1.96
C ALA A 86 -17.50 -6.93 2.84
N PRO A 87 -18.39 -6.83 3.84
CA PRO A 87 -18.42 -5.70 4.77
C PRO A 87 -17.22 -5.72 5.73
N GLY A 88 -16.96 -4.55 6.32
CA GLY A 88 -16.05 -4.39 7.45
C GLY A 88 -16.70 -4.70 8.81
N PRO A 89 -16.10 -4.17 9.91
CA PRO A 89 -16.60 -4.40 11.27
C PRO A 89 -18.00 -3.86 11.54
N ASP A 90 -18.47 -2.90 10.76
CA ASP A 90 -19.81 -2.34 10.82
C ASP A 90 -20.91 -3.25 10.25
N GLY A 91 -20.53 -4.31 9.52
CA GLY A 91 -21.44 -5.31 8.96
C GLY A 91 -22.24 -4.84 7.73
N PHE A 92 -22.05 -3.59 7.27
CA PHE A 92 -22.76 -3.05 6.12
C PHE A 92 -21.94 -3.18 4.84
N THR A 93 -22.58 -3.68 3.75
CA THR A 93 -22.00 -3.67 2.41
C THR A 93 -22.14 -2.29 1.76
N MET A 94 -21.35 -2.01 0.73
CA MET A 94 -21.54 -0.77 -0.04
C MET A 94 -22.90 -0.74 -0.76
N ALA A 95 -23.47 -1.90 -1.14
CA ALA A 95 -24.81 -1.98 -1.71
C ALA A 95 -25.86 -1.41 -0.75
N PHE A 96 -25.78 -1.71 0.55
CA PHE A 96 -26.70 -1.13 1.54
C PHE A 96 -26.69 0.42 1.48
N TRP A 97 -25.52 1.05 1.49
CA TRP A 97 -25.41 2.50 1.45
C TRP A 97 -25.87 3.10 0.12
N GLN A 98 -25.63 2.37 -1.00
CA GLN A 98 -26.10 2.77 -2.33
C GLN A 98 -27.61 2.72 -2.43
N ASP A 99 -28.25 1.62 -1.97
CA ASP A 99 -29.69 1.42 -2.06
C ASP A 99 -30.47 2.28 -1.05
N CYS A 100 -29.86 2.61 0.09
CA CYS A 100 -30.50 3.40 1.15
C CYS A 100 -30.09 4.87 1.15
N TRP A 101 -29.41 5.38 0.09
CA TRP A 101 -28.85 6.74 0.07
C TRP A 101 -29.85 7.81 0.45
N ASP A 102 -31.06 7.79 -0.11
CA ASP A 102 -32.11 8.78 0.18
C ASP A 102 -32.53 8.82 1.66
N VAL A 103 -32.28 7.75 2.41
CA VAL A 103 -32.62 7.65 3.84
C VAL A 103 -31.43 8.11 4.71
N VAL A 104 -30.19 7.77 4.32
CA VAL A 104 -29.01 7.97 5.18
C VAL A 104 -28.17 9.19 4.81
N LYS A 105 -28.50 9.90 3.74
CA LYS A 105 -27.66 10.98 3.20
C LYS A 105 -27.43 12.12 4.20
N GLU A 106 -28.45 12.49 4.98
CA GLU A 106 -28.36 13.60 5.94
C GLU A 106 -27.31 13.29 7.02
N GLU A 107 -27.31 12.07 7.57
CA GLU A 107 -26.35 11.62 8.58
C GLU A 107 -24.94 11.47 7.99
N VAL A 108 -24.85 10.98 6.75
CA VAL A 108 -23.56 10.90 6.04
C VAL A 108 -22.99 12.29 5.79
N MET A 109 -23.81 13.25 5.34
CA MET A 109 -23.40 14.64 5.13
C MET A 109 -22.93 15.30 6.43
N GLU A 110 -23.63 15.07 7.55
CA GLU A 110 -23.21 15.61 8.85
C GLU A 110 -21.87 15.02 9.31
N LEU A 111 -21.65 13.72 9.09
CA LEU A 111 -20.36 13.07 9.36
C LEU A 111 -19.21 13.72 8.55
N PHE A 112 -19.44 13.98 7.25
CA PHE A 112 -18.42 14.63 6.41
C PHE A 112 -18.19 16.09 6.81
N LYS A 113 -19.20 16.79 7.26
CA LYS A 113 -19.07 18.13 7.80
C LYS A 113 -18.27 18.14 9.10
N GLU A 114 -18.54 17.21 10.04
CA GLU A 114 -17.75 17.02 11.26
C GLU A 114 -16.28 16.78 10.90
N PHE A 115 -16.02 15.89 9.95
CA PHE A 115 -14.64 15.62 9.49
C PHE A 115 -13.98 16.85 8.87
N PHE A 116 -14.72 17.64 8.09
CA PHE A 116 -14.19 18.88 7.53
C PHE A 116 -13.83 19.89 8.61
N GLU A 117 -14.66 20.04 9.64
CA GLU A 117 -14.47 21.04 10.71
C GLU A 117 -13.34 20.63 11.67
N TYR A 118 -13.28 19.37 12.05
CA TYR A 118 -12.42 18.89 13.15
C TYR A 118 -11.24 18.01 12.68
N GLY A 119 -11.13 17.69 11.39
CA GLY A 119 -10.10 16.79 10.86
C GLY A 119 -10.20 15.35 11.37
N SER A 120 -11.30 15.02 12.05
CA SER A 120 -11.49 13.71 12.69
C SER A 120 -12.97 13.44 12.94
N PHE A 121 -13.30 12.17 13.11
CA PHE A 121 -14.56 11.69 13.68
C PHE A 121 -14.30 10.48 14.59
N ALA A 122 -15.34 9.81 15.07
CA ALA A 122 -15.19 8.70 16.01
C ALA A 122 -14.19 7.64 15.51
N LYS A 123 -13.09 7.41 16.27
CA LYS A 123 -12.01 6.47 15.89
C LYS A 123 -12.49 5.03 15.67
N SER A 124 -13.63 4.66 16.25
CA SER A 124 -14.26 3.35 16.03
C SER A 124 -14.65 3.11 14.58
N LEU A 125 -14.94 4.17 13.81
CA LEU A 125 -15.25 4.07 12.38
C LEU A 125 -14.03 3.68 11.54
N ASN A 126 -12.81 3.90 12.03
CA ASN A 126 -11.57 3.51 11.37
C ASN A 126 -11.06 2.12 11.84
N THR A 127 -12.00 1.21 12.12
CA THR A 127 -11.68 -0.18 12.49
C THR A 127 -11.71 -1.07 11.26
N THR A 128 -10.85 -2.07 11.25
CA THR A 128 -10.60 -2.94 10.10
C THR A 128 -10.47 -4.39 10.56
N PHE A 129 -11.14 -5.31 9.89
CA PHE A 129 -10.81 -6.72 9.99
C PHE A 129 -9.71 -7.09 8.99
N LEU A 130 -8.71 -7.84 9.45
CA LEU A 130 -7.73 -8.49 8.58
C LEU A 130 -8.15 -9.94 8.34
N VAL A 131 -8.30 -10.31 7.07
CA VAL A 131 -8.60 -11.68 6.65
C VAL A 131 -7.38 -12.25 5.93
N LEU A 132 -6.97 -13.45 6.31
CA LEU A 132 -5.82 -14.14 5.72
C LEU A 132 -6.27 -14.96 4.51
N ILE A 133 -5.85 -14.56 3.32
CA ILE A 133 -6.17 -15.24 2.07
C ILE A 133 -4.93 -16.00 1.59
N PRO A 134 -4.99 -17.33 1.41
CA PRO A 134 -3.84 -18.11 0.96
C PRO A 134 -3.41 -17.69 -0.44
N LYS A 135 -2.10 -17.55 -0.67
CA LYS A 135 -1.48 -17.25 -1.97
C LYS A 135 -1.38 -18.48 -2.86
N LYS A 136 -1.39 -19.66 -2.26
CA LYS A 136 -1.25 -20.98 -2.91
C LYS A 136 -2.05 -22.04 -2.18
N GLY A 137 -2.34 -23.15 -2.85
CA GLY A 137 -2.92 -24.33 -2.20
C GLY A 137 -1.93 -24.92 -1.19
N GLY A 138 -2.45 -25.40 -0.03
CA GLY A 138 -1.61 -25.96 1.05
C GLY A 138 -0.74 -24.95 1.76
N ALA A 139 -1.16 -23.68 1.82
CA ALA A 139 -0.50 -22.64 2.59
C ALA A 139 -0.56 -22.99 4.09
N ASP A 140 0.59 -23.09 4.74
CA ASP A 140 0.74 -23.38 6.17
C ASP A 140 1.72 -22.42 6.87
N ASP A 141 2.54 -21.69 6.14
CA ASP A 141 3.38 -20.61 6.67
C ASP A 141 2.63 -19.27 6.61
N LEU A 142 2.73 -18.45 7.66
CA LEU A 142 2.08 -17.14 7.72
C LEU A 142 2.47 -16.25 6.51
N GLY A 143 3.69 -16.36 6.01
CA GLY A 143 4.17 -15.69 4.81
C GLY A 143 3.43 -16.09 3.53
N ASP A 144 2.74 -17.23 3.50
CA ASP A 144 1.95 -17.72 2.37
C ASP A 144 0.54 -17.11 2.30
N PHE A 145 0.18 -16.27 3.26
CA PHE A 145 -1.11 -15.59 3.27
C PHE A 145 -0.98 -14.12 2.86
N ARG A 146 -2.06 -13.58 2.31
CA ARG A 146 -2.24 -12.14 2.07
C ARG A 146 -3.22 -11.60 3.11
N PRO A 147 -2.83 -10.62 3.92
CA PRO A 147 -3.77 -9.92 4.78
C PRO A 147 -4.62 -8.97 3.94
N ILE A 148 -5.91 -9.22 3.84
CA ILE A 148 -6.85 -8.34 3.16
C ILE A 148 -7.64 -7.59 4.22
N SER A 149 -7.71 -6.25 4.07
CA SER A 149 -8.43 -5.38 4.98
C SER A 149 -9.90 -5.28 4.61
N LEU A 150 -10.77 -5.72 5.50
CA LEU A 150 -12.21 -5.43 5.44
C LEU A 150 -12.47 -4.19 6.29
N ILE A 151 -12.59 -3.07 5.63
CA ILE A 151 -12.65 -1.73 6.22
C ILE A 151 -14.10 -1.34 6.44
N GLY A 152 -14.41 -0.66 7.57
CA GLY A 152 -15.72 -0.10 7.84
C GLY A 152 -16.21 0.81 6.71
N SER A 153 -17.49 0.73 6.39
CA SER A 153 -18.09 1.33 5.19
C SER A 153 -17.98 2.85 5.15
N LEU A 154 -18.26 3.54 6.26
CA LEU A 154 -18.20 5.02 6.33
C LEU A 154 -16.77 5.54 6.17
N TYR A 155 -15.79 4.90 6.84
CA TYR A 155 -14.40 5.26 6.62
C TYR A 155 -13.99 4.98 5.16
N LYS A 156 -14.43 3.85 4.60
CA LYS A 156 -14.10 3.49 3.21
C LYS A 156 -14.67 4.51 2.22
N LEU A 157 -15.86 5.05 2.49
CA LEU A 157 -16.46 6.13 1.70
C LEU A 157 -15.62 7.41 1.80
N LEU A 158 -15.26 7.83 3.02
CA LEU A 158 -14.36 8.97 3.22
C LEU A 158 -13.03 8.79 2.46
N ALA A 159 -12.38 7.64 2.63
CA ALA A 159 -11.13 7.33 1.96
C ALA A 159 -11.27 7.36 0.42
N LYS A 160 -12.43 6.95 -0.11
CA LYS A 160 -12.72 7.01 -1.54
C LYS A 160 -12.89 8.45 -2.05
N VAL A 161 -13.59 9.31 -1.31
CA VAL A 161 -13.73 10.74 -1.63
C VAL A 161 -12.36 11.42 -1.64
N LEU A 162 -11.56 11.21 -0.59
CA LEU A 162 -10.21 11.77 -0.50
C LEU A 162 -9.30 11.23 -1.62
N ALA A 163 -9.39 9.94 -1.95
CA ALA A 163 -8.65 9.35 -3.07
C ALA A 163 -9.04 9.96 -4.42
N ASN A 164 -10.33 10.24 -4.64
CA ASN A 164 -10.81 10.91 -5.84
C ASN A 164 -10.30 12.36 -5.95
N ARG A 165 -10.19 13.08 -4.82
CA ARG A 165 -9.55 14.41 -4.78
C ARG A 165 -8.06 14.31 -5.10
N LEU A 166 -7.33 13.42 -4.43
CA LEU A 166 -5.89 13.22 -4.62
C LEU A 166 -5.55 12.85 -6.07
N LYS A 167 -6.35 12.01 -6.69
CA LYS A 167 -6.18 11.62 -8.10
C LYS A 167 -6.12 12.80 -9.06
N LYS A 168 -6.84 13.90 -8.78
CA LYS A 168 -6.89 15.09 -9.65
C LYS A 168 -5.58 15.86 -9.70
N VAL A 169 -4.75 15.73 -8.68
CA VAL A 169 -3.47 16.48 -8.56
C VAL A 169 -2.24 15.57 -8.62
N LEU A 170 -2.43 14.25 -8.66
CA LEU A 170 -1.32 13.30 -8.60
C LEU A 170 -0.29 13.53 -9.72
N ASP A 171 -0.73 13.79 -10.94
CA ASP A 171 0.13 14.04 -12.11
C ASP A 171 0.98 15.33 -11.95
N ARG A 172 0.64 16.21 -11.00
CA ARG A 172 1.40 17.43 -10.73
C ARG A 172 2.61 17.18 -9.86
N VAL A 173 2.50 16.24 -8.94
CA VAL A 173 3.51 15.95 -7.92
C VAL A 173 4.33 14.70 -8.20
N VAL A 174 3.88 13.85 -9.14
CA VAL A 174 4.57 12.61 -9.53
C VAL A 174 5.29 12.81 -10.87
N SER A 175 6.44 12.20 -11.03
CA SER A 175 7.21 12.22 -12.28
C SER A 175 6.55 11.35 -13.35
N VAL A 176 6.76 11.70 -14.63
CA VAL A 176 6.20 10.97 -15.78
C VAL A 176 6.74 9.53 -15.86
N ASP A 177 7.95 9.30 -15.34
CA ASP A 177 8.62 8.00 -15.32
C ASP A 177 8.12 7.07 -14.22
N GLN A 178 7.23 7.55 -13.33
CA GLN A 178 6.67 6.78 -12.24
C GLN A 178 5.52 5.88 -12.72
N ASN A 179 5.86 4.71 -13.22
CA ASN A 179 4.91 3.66 -13.64
C ASN A 179 4.53 2.70 -12.50
N ALA A 180 4.43 3.19 -11.27
CA ALA A 180 4.27 2.36 -10.08
C ALA A 180 2.82 1.99 -9.78
N PHE A 181 2.26 1.05 -10.53
CA PHE A 181 1.26 0.13 -10.03
C PHE A 181 1.83 -1.29 -10.15
N VAL A 182 2.71 -1.67 -9.26
CA VAL A 182 3.35 -2.99 -9.26
C VAL A 182 2.41 -4.01 -8.65
N ARG A 183 1.73 -4.79 -9.51
CA ARG A 183 0.89 -5.93 -9.09
C ARG A 183 1.76 -6.91 -8.27
N GLY A 184 1.40 -7.15 -7.01
CA GLY A 184 2.02 -8.21 -6.20
C GLY A 184 2.95 -7.77 -5.06
N ARG A 185 3.11 -6.47 -4.77
CA ARG A 185 3.80 -5.98 -3.57
C ARG A 185 2.82 -5.80 -2.40
N GLN A 186 3.26 -6.16 -1.21
CA GLN A 186 2.53 -5.86 0.02
C GLN A 186 2.73 -4.38 0.36
N ILE A 187 1.64 -3.62 0.45
CA ILE A 187 1.62 -2.16 0.68
C ILE A 187 1.63 -1.86 2.20
N LEU A 188 2.30 -2.67 3.00
CA LEU A 188 2.13 -2.58 4.46
C LEU A 188 3.00 -1.52 5.14
N ASP A 189 4.00 -0.94 4.48
CA ASP A 189 5.06 -0.21 5.19
C ASP A 189 5.14 1.32 4.96
N ALA A 190 4.24 1.94 4.17
CA ALA A 190 4.41 3.33 3.68
C ALA A 190 3.77 4.45 4.53
N SER A 191 3.39 4.22 5.80
CA SER A 191 2.53 5.22 6.50
C SER A 191 3.26 6.43 7.10
N LEU A 192 4.55 6.35 7.37
CA LEU A 192 5.26 7.37 8.14
C LEU A 192 5.79 8.55 7.32
N VAL A 193 6.20 8.28 6.09
CA VAL A 193 6.70 9.31 5.17
C VAL A 193 5.57 10.16 4.59
N ALA A 194 4.33 9.66 4.62
CA ALA A 194 3.23 10.33 3.95
C ALA A 194 3.07 11.81 4.37
N ASN A 195 3.15 12.13 5.66
CA ASN A 195 2.96 13.52 6.12
C ASN A 195 4.11 14.45 5.72
N GLU A 196 5.36 14.00 5.83
CA GLU A 196 6.51 14.81 5.43
C GLU A 196 6.56 14.98 3.91
N VAL A 197 6.27 13.93 3.15
CA VAL A 197 6.16 13.98 1.69
C VAL A 197 5.06 14.93 1.26
N LEU A 198 3.87 14.84 1.86
CA LEU A 198 2.74 15.73 1.55
C LEU A 198 3.11 17.20 1.79
N ARG A 199 3.73 17.50 2.94
CA ARG A 199 4.19 18.86 3.23
C ARG A 199 5.22 19.37 2.20
N LYS A 200 6.20 18.53 1.83
CA LYS A 200 7.20 18.89 0.83
C LYS A 200 6.62 19.02 -0.57
N MET A 201 5.55 18.30 -0.88
CA MET A 201 4.81 18.44 -2.13
C MET A 201 3.80 19.59 -2.12
N GLY A 202 3.77 20.42 -1.06
CA GLY A 202 2.96 21.62 -0.99
C GLY A 202 1.47 21.38 -0.76
N PHE A 203 1.11 20.24 -0.16
CA PHE A 203 -0.26 20.04 0.32
C PHE A 203 -0.56 20.95 1.50
N GLY A 204 -1.83 21.34 1.66
CA GLY A 204 -2.26 22.21 2.75
C GLY A 204 -2.28 21.49 4.11
N SER A 205 -2.26 22.28 5.18
CA SER A 205 -2.20 21.73 6.56
C SER A 205 -3.42 20.91 6.94
N ARG A 206 -4.60 21.29 6.45
CA ARG A 206 -5.85 20.52 6.66
C ARG A 206 -5.80 19.16 5.97
N TRP A 207 -5.28 19.13 4.75
CA TRP A 207 -5.08 17.88 4.01
C TRP A 207 -4.11 16.94 4.74
N GLU A 208 -2.98 17.46 5.24
CA GLU A 208 -2.03 16.69 6.05
C GLU A 208 -2.70 16.11 7.31
N GLU A 209 -3.55 16.89 8.00
CA GLU A 209 -4.28 16.44 9.18
C GLU A 209 -5.26 15.32 8.85
N TRP A 210 -6.02 15.44 7.76
CA TRP A 210 -6.92 14.39 7.28
C TRP A 210 -6.19 13.09 6.96
N MET A 211 -5.06 13.18 6.24
CA MET A 211 -4.24 12.00 5.93
C MET A 211 -3.67 11.39 7.20
N ARG A 212 -3.17 12.19 8.11
CA ARG A 212 -2.68 11.71 9.41
C ARG A 212 -3.75 10.96 10.17
N TRP A 213 -4.96 11.50 10.24
CA TRP A 213 -6.07 10.82 10.90
C TRP A 213 -6.40 9.48 10.23
N CYS A 214 -6.51 9.46 8.92
CA CYS A 214 -6.80 8.23 8.17
C CYS A 214 -5.79 7.12 8.43
N ILE A 215 -4.52 7.47 8.55
CA ILE A 215 -3.41 6.52 8.69
C ILE A 215 -3.21 6.12 10.16
N SER A 216 -3.16 7.08 11.09
CA SER A 216 -2.70 6.84 12.47
C SER A 216 -3.79 6.33 13.42
N THR A 217 -5.06 6.47 13.07
CA THR A 217 -6.17 6.04 13.94
C THR A 217 -6.71 4.65 13.62
N ALA A 218 -6.16 3.99 12.59
CA ALA A 218 -6.60 2.67 12.19
C ALA A 218 -6.40 1.64 13.31
N LYS A 219 -7.43 0.81 13.52
CA LYS A 219 -7.41 -0.31 14.47
C LYS A 219 -7.74 -1.59 13.74
N PHE A 220 -7.07 -2.66 14.18
CA PHE A 220 -7.16 -3.96 13.53
C PHE A 220 -7.64 -5.03 14.49
N SER A 221 -8.41 -5.96 13.96
CA SER A 221 -8.68 -7.27 14.55
C SER A 221 -8.58 -8.32 13.44
N ILE A 222 -8.01 -9.47 13.74
CA ILE A 222 -7.79 -10.50 12.72
C ILE A 222 -8.95 -11.49 12.76
N LEU A 223 -9.58 -11.74 11.60
CA LEU A 223 -10.61 -12.76 11.48
C LEU A 223 -9.96 -14.13 11.26
N ILE A 224 -9.96 -14.96 12.29
CA ILE A 224 -9.48 -16.35 12.25
C ILE A 224 -10.70 -17.26 12.32
N ASN A 225 -10.92 -18.02 11.26
CA ASN A 225 -12.10 -18.89 11.11
C ASN A 225 -13.44 -18.16 11.34
N GLY A 226 -13.50 -16.86 10.98
CA GLY A 226 -14.68 -16.01 11.13
C GLY A 226 -14.86 -15.40 12.52
N VAL A 227 -13.94 -15.63 13.45
CA VAL A 227 -13.97 -15.06 14.80
C VAL A 227 -12.90 -13.97 14.91
N PRO A 228 -13.24 -12.74 15.36
CA PRO A 228 -12.25 -11.69 15.59
C PRO A 228 -11.27 -12.08 16.71
N ALA A 229 -9.98 -11.87 16.48
CA ALA A 229 -8.91 -12.10 17.44
C ALA A 229 -8.01 -10.86 17.51
N GLY A 230 -7.62 -10.49 18.72
CA GLY A 230 -6.82 -9.30 19.02
C GLY A 230 -7.57 -7.99 18.69
N PHE A 231 -7.08 -6.91 19.28
CA PHE A 231 -7.51 -5.55 18.93
C PHE A 231 -6.33 -4.62 19.17
N PHE A 232 -5.72 -4.15 18.09
CA PHE A 232 -4.49 -3.35 18.17
C PHE A 232 -4.49 -2.20 17.17
N SER A 233 -3.70 -1.18 17.46
CA SER A 233 -3.45 -0.06 16.54
C SER A 233 -2.23 -0.35 15.70
N ASN A 234 -2.18 0.19 14.49
CA ASN A 234 -0.94 0.25 13.74
C ASN A 234 -0.22 1.57 13.99
N SER A 235 1.09 1.55 13.94
CA SER A 235 1.93 2.73 13.89
C SER A 235 2.65 2.86 12.55
N LYS A 236 2.64 1.82 11.71
CA LYS A 236 3.19 1.84 10.36
C LYS A 236 2.34 1.02 9.39
N GLY A 237 2.50 1.31 8.09
CA GLY A 237 1.92 0.55 7.00
C GLY A 237 0.63 1.12 6.43
N LEU A 238 0.35 0.74 5.17
CA LEU A 238 -0.87 1.06 4.44
C LEU A 238 -1.76 -0.19 4.36
N ARG A 239 -3.07 0.00 4.42
CA ARG A 239 -4.04 -1.10 4.38
C ARG A 239 -4.26 -1.61 2.96
N GLN A 240 -4.13 -2.92 2.75
CA GLN A 240 -4.48 -3.54 1.48
C GLN A 240 -6.00 -3.59 1.31
N GLY A 241 -6.52 -2.80 0.37
CA GLY A 241 -7.96 -2.63 0.12
C GLY A 241 -8.51 -1.26 0.52
N ASP A 242 -7.69 -0.40 1.10
CA ASP A 242 -8.04 0.99 1.37
C ASP A 242 -7.94 1.83 0.08
N PRO A 243 -8.95 2.63 -0.26
CA PRO A 243 -8.93 3.48 -1.46
C PRO A 243 -7.78 4.49 -1.52
N LEU A 244 -7.26 4.96 -0.38
CA LEU A 244 -6.14 5.92 -0.29
C LEU A 244 -4.78 5.25 -0.46
N SER A 245 -4.64 4.00 0.00
CA SER A 245 -3.34 3.31 0.07
C SER A 245 -2.56 3.29 -1.25
N PRO A 246 -3.16 3.04 -2.43
CA PRO A 246 -2.44 3.07 -3.69
C PRO A 246 -1.81 4.43 -4.00
N TYR A 247 -2.51 5.51 -3.72
CA TYR A 247 -2.05 6.88 -4.02
C TYR A 247 -0.94 7.31 -3.05
N LEU A 248 -1.10 7.01 -1.76
CA LEU A 248 -0.06 7.28 -0.77
C LEU A 248 1.21 6.49 -1.05
N PHE A 249 1.08 5.25 -1.54
CA PHE A 249 2.21 4.46 -1.98
C PHE A 249 2.94 5.12 -3.17
N VAL A 250 2.20 5.61 -4.17
CA VAL A 250 2.78 6.30 -5.34
C VAL A 250 3.55 7.55 -4.90
N LEU A 251 3.00 8.35 -3.97
CA LEU A 251 3.70 9.50 -3.40
C LEU A 251 4.98 9.10 -2.65
N GLY A 252 4.95 8.01 -1.90
CA GLY A 252 6.14 7.46 -1.25
C GLY A 252 7.20 7.00 -2.25
N MET A 253 6.79 6.35 -3.35
CA MET A 253 7.71 5.91 -4.40
C MET A 253 8.33 7.06 -5.20
N GLU A 254 7.68 8.22 -5.26
CA GLU A 254 8.26 9.42 -5.87
C GLU A 254 9.50 9.90 -5.12
N VAL A 255 9.57 9.69 -3.81
CA VAL A 255 10.79 9.93 -3.02
C VAL A 255 11.94 9.09 -3.54
N LEU A 256 11.73 7.78 -3.75
CA LEU A 256 12.75 6.90 -4.31
C LEU A 256 13.17 7.32 -5.72
N SER A 257 12.21 7.66 -6.58
CA SER A 257 12.48 8.14 -7.93
C SER A 257 13.36 9.39 -7.91
N THR A 258 13.04 10.35 -7.05
CA THR A 258 13.82 11.59 -6.89
C THR A 258 15.23 11.30 -6.36
N MET A 259 15.39 10.39 -5.40
CA MET A 259 16.69 9.99 -4.88
C MET A 259 17.57 9.36 -5.97
N ILE A 260 16.99 8.45 -6.77
CA ILE A 260 17.72 7.80 -7.89
C ILE A 260 18.10 8.82 -8.95
N SER A 261 17.21 9.73 -9.33
CA SER A 261 17.47 10.78 -10.32
C SER A 261 18.63 11.69 -9.88
N ARG A 262 18.62 12.16 -8.63
CA ARG A 262 19.71 12.97 -8.07
C ARG A 262 21.05 12.24 -8.03
N ALA A 263 21.03 10.94 -7.70
CA ALA A 263 22.24 10.14 -7.72
C ALA A 263 22.78 9.97 -9.15
N GLY A 264 21.90 9.86 -10.14
CA GLY A 264 22.27 9.86 -11.56
C GLY A 264 22.90 11.20 -12.00
N GLU A 265 22.26 12.32 -11.69
CA GLU A 265 22.74 13.68 -11.98
C GLU A 265 24.09 13.97 -11.31
N GLY A 266 24.29 13.48 -10.08
CA GLY A 266 25.53 13.58 -9.33
C GLY A 266 26.65 12.62 -9.80
N GLY A 267 26.37 11.76 -10.79
CA GLY A 267 27.33 10.77 -11.29
C GLY A 267 27.57 9.57 -10.36
N PHE A 268 26.77 9.44 -9.28
CA PHE A 268 26.87 8.32 -8.34
C PHE A 268 26.27 7.02 -8.92
N ILE A 269 25.33 7.14 -9.88
CA ILE A 269 24.73 6.03 -10.62
C ILE A 269 24.78 6.38 -12.11
N SER A 270 25.76 5.86 -12.85
CA SER A 270 25.95 6.17 -14.29
C SER A 270 26.35 4.98 -15.16
N GLY A 271 26.12 3.73 -14.72
CA GLY A 271 26.40 2.52 -15.49
C GLY A 271 27.01 1.36 -14.67
N SER A 272 27.88 0.55 -15.24
CA SER A 272 28.21 -0.81 -14.83
C SER A 272 29.31 -0.99 -13.77
N ARG A 273 29.67 0.02 -12.98
CA ARG A 273 30.74 -0.13 -11.99
C ARG A 273 30.20 -0.63 -10.65
N ARG A 274 30.98 -1.49 -9.96
CA ARG A 274 30.69 -2.04 -8.63
C ARG A 274 30.33 -0.96 -7.59
N GLU A 275 31.08 0.15 -7.60
CA GLU A 275 30.82 1.32 -6.74
C GLU A 275 29.41 1.89 -6.88
N GLN A 276 28.81 1.79 -8.06
CA GLN A 276 27.46 2.30 -8.33
C GLN A 276 26.38 1.41 -7.74
N LEU A 277 26.62 0.09 -7.66
CA LEU A 277 25.71 -0.82 -6.97
C LEU A 277 25.75 -0.61 -5.45
N THR A 278 26.92 -0.33 -4.89
CA THR A 278 27.07 0.08 -3.50
C THR A 278 26.30 1.38 -3.23
N ASN A 279 26.41 2.38 -4.11
CA ASN A 279 25.64 3.62 -4.01
C ASN A 279 24.14 3.37 -4.11
N LEU A 280 23.70 2.49 -5.01
CA LEU A 280 22.31 2.09 -5.11
C LEU A 280 21.83 1.40 -3.83
N SER A 281 22.61 0.51 -3.24
CA SER A 281 22.29 -0.14 -1.95
C SER A 281 22.09 0.89 -0.83
N TRP A 282 22.93 1.91 -0.76
CA TRP A 282 22.78 3.01 0.20
C TRP A 282 21.50 3.81 -0.03
N ILE A 283 21.17 4.13 -1.29
CA ILE A 283 19.94 4.82 -1.63
C ILE A 283 18.71 4.00 -1.22
N LEU A 284 18.74 2.69 -1.50
CA LEU A 284 17.66 1.78 -1.13
C LEU A 284 17.52 1.68 0.40
N ALA A 285 18.64 1.55 1.13
CA ALA A 285 18.64 1.53 2.60
C ALA A 285 18.14 2.86 3.20
N TRP A 286 18.55 3.99 2.62
CA TRP A 286 18.06 5.31 3.04
C TRP A 286 16.57 5.45 2.78
N PHE A 287 16.10 5.00 1.61
CA PHE A 287 14.68 4.98 1.29
C PHE A 287 13.88 4.10 2.25
N GLU A 288 14.38 2.91 2.61
CA GLU A 288 13.76 2.07 3.63
C GLU A 288 13.67 2.78 4.98
N ALA A 289 14.76 3.41 5.41
CA ALA A 289 14.81 4.14 6.68
C ALA A 289 13.92 5.39 6.69
N ALA A 290 13.80 6.08 5.54
CA ALA A 290 12.94 7.26 5.39
C ALA A 290 11.48 6.88 5.22
N SER A 291 11.16 5.85 4.43
CA SER A 291 9.79 5.49 4.05
C SER A 291 9.13 4.47 4.97
N GLY A 292 9.90 3.70 5.74
CA GLY A 292 9.42 2.50 6.42
C GLY A 292 9.06 1.34 5.47
N LEU A 293 9.15 1.56 4.14
CA LEU A 293 8.95 0.51 3.14
C LEU A 293 10.17 -0.42 3.12
N ARG A 294 9.94 -1.72 3.13
CA ARG A 294 11.02 -2.70 2.96
C ARG A 294 11.09 -3.21 1.53
N ILE A 295 12.30 -3.22 0.98
CA ILE A 295 12.58 -3.75 -0.35
C ILE A 295 12.69 -5.27 -0.25
N ASN A 296 11.88 -5.98 -1.01
CA ASN A 296 11.94 -7.44 -1.04
C ASN A 296 13.05 -7.92 -1.97
N LEU A 297 14.26 -8.02 -1.46
CA LEU A 297 15.44 -8.44 -2.22
C LEU A 297 15.30 -9.87 -2.77
N ALA A 298 14.63 -10.76 -2.05
CA ALA A 298 14.37 -12.14 -2.52
C ALA A 298 13.50 -12.18 -3.79
N LYS A 299 12.70 -11.13 -4.06
CA LYS A 299 11.91 -10.95 -5.28
C LYS A 299 12.54 -9.98 -6.28
N SER A 300 13.59 -9.27 -5.87
CA SER A 300 14.31 -8.36 -6.73
C SER A 300 15.23 -9.13 -7.67
N VAL A 301 15.39 -8.61 -8.88
CA VAL A 301 16.19 -9.26 -9.92
C VAL A 301 17.12 -8.23 -10.54
N LEU A 302 18.41 -8.53 -10.55
CA LEU A 302 19.42 -7.76 -11.27
C LEU A 302 19.52 -8.29 -12.71
N ILE A 303 19.29 -7.43 -13.68
CA ILE A 303 19.30 -7.79 -15.11
C ILE A 303 20.39 -6.99 -15.81
N PRO A 304 21.38 -7.62 -16.43
CA PRO A 304 22.40 -6.91 -17.18
C PRO A 304 21.81 -6.29 -18.46
N VAL A 305 22.26 -5.08 -18.77
CA VAL A 305 22.02 -4.42 -20.06
C VAL A 305 23.37 -4.25 -20.75
N GLY A 306 23.64 -5.08 -21.76
CA GLY A 306 24.95 -5.22 -22.39
C GLY A 306 25.83 -6.26 -21.69
N GLU A 307 27.11 -6.27 -22.01
CA GLU A 307 28.11 -7.16 -21.42
C GLU A 307 28.64 -6.57 -20.11
N VAL A 308 28.42 -7.28 -19.01
CA VAL A 308 28.84 -6.88 -17.67
C VAL A 308 29.46 -8.08 -16.97
N ASP A 309 30.73 -7.96 -16.60
CA ASP A 309 31.49 -9.01 -15.92
C ASP A 309 31.11 -9.08 -14.43
N GLY A 310 31.13 -10.29 -13.83
CA GLY A 310 30.97 -10.50 -12.40
C GLY A 310 29.52 -10.30 -11.90
N MET A 311 28.52 -10.53 -12.73
CA MET A 311 27.10 -10.31 -12.39
C MET A 311 26.61 -11.14 -11.22
N GLU A 312 27.11 -12.37 -11.05
CA GLU A 312 26.75 -13.24 -9.90
C GLU A 312 27.23 -12.63 -8.59
N GLU A 313 28.45 -12.07 -8.55
CA GLU A 313 28.99 -11.39 -7.37
C GLU A 313 28.18 -10.13 -7.04
N LEU A 314 27.83 -9.35 -8.08
CA LEU A 314 27.06 -8.12 -7.95
C LEU A 314 25.62 -8.41 -7.44
N ALA A 315 24.99 -9.47 -7.93
CA ALA A 315 23.68 -9.89 -7.46
C ALA A 315 23.71 -10.38 -6.00
N ALA A 316 24.78 -11.12 -5.63
CA ALA A 316 25.01 -11.56 -4.26
C ALA A 316 25.27 -10.38 -3.31
N GLU A 317 26.05 -9.37 -3.74
CA GLU A 317 26.31 -8.16 -2.96
C GLU A 317 25.03 -7.36 -2.67
N LEU A 318 24.12 -7.26 -3.65
CA LEU A 318 22.80 -6.65 -3.49
C LEU A 318 21.81 -7.53 -2.75
N GLY A 319 22.08 -8.81 -2.56
CA GLY A 319 21.16 -9.79 -1.97
C GLY A 319 19.95 -10.12 -2.85
N CYS A 320 20.05 -9.93 -4.17
CA CYS A 320 18.97 -10.18 -5.12
C CYS A 320 19.31 -11.32 -6.10
N LYS A 321 18.34 -11.71 -6.93
CA LYS A 321 18.54 -12.75 -7.94
C LYS A 321 19.16 -12.17 -9.22
N LEU A 322 19.97 -12.97 -9.91
CA LEU A 322 20.38 -12.66 -11.27
C LEU A 322 19.30 -13.09 -12.27
N GLY A 323 18.97 -12.24 -13.21
CA GLY A 323 18.03 -12.48 -14.29
C GLY A 323 18.60 -12.16 -15.66
N ALA A 324 17.83 -12.41 -16.70
CA ALA A 324 18.19 -12.10 -18.07
C ALA A 324 16.96 -11.54 -18.83
N LEU A 325 17.24 -10.78 -19.89
CA LEU A 325 16.19 -10.35 -20.84
C LEU A 325 15.98 -11.43 -21.92
N PRO A 326 14.74 -11.64 -22.40
CA PRO A 326 13.52 -10.97 -21.97
C PRO A 326 12.98 -11.50 -20.64
N ALA A 327 12.53 -10.62 -19.77
CA ALA A 327 11.90 -10.93 -18.49
C ALA A 327 10.44 -10.50 -18.50
N VAL A 328 9.60 -11.16 -17.71
CA VAL A 328 8.20 -10.74 -17.54
C VAL A 328 8.09 -9.81 -16.34
N TYR A 329 7.69 -8.56 -16.57
CA TYR A 329 7.42 -7.58 -15.53
C TYR A 329 5.97 -7.10 -15.60
N LEU A 330 5.18 -7.35 -14.56
CA LEU A 330 3.75 -7.01 -14.49
C LEU A 330 2.92 -7.63 -15.66
N GLY A 331 3.29 -8.82 -16.11
CA GLY A 331 2.66 -9.45 -17.26
C GLY A 331 3.19 -8.94 -18.62
N LEU A 332 4.03 -7.91 -18.64
CA LEU A 332 4.61 -7.36 -19.86
C LEU A 332 6.02 -7.93 -20.11
N PRO A 333 6.34 -8.29 -21.36
CA PRO A 333 7.68 -8.79 -21.70
C PRO A 333 8.69 -7.63 -21.77
N LEU A 334 9.49 -7.47 -20.74
CA LEU A 334 10.57 -6.48 -20.69
C LEU A 334 11.75 -6.96 -21.57
N GLY A 335 12.25 -6.10 -22.46
CA GLY A 335 13.36 -6.43 -23.37
C GLY A 335 12.99 -7.37 -24.52
N ALA A 336 11.73 -7.69 -24.72
CA ALA A 336 11.30 -8.44 -25.90
C ALA A 336 11.27 -7.58 -27.17
N ASN A 337 11.51 -8.20 -28.32
CA ASN A 337 11.42 -7.50 -29.59
C ASN A 337 9.98 -7.05 -29.85
N HIS A 338 9.76 -5.74 -29.94
CA HIS A 338 8.45 -5.12 -30.13
C HIS A 338 7.73 -5.54 -31.43
N LYS A 339 8.45 -6.08 -32.39
CA LYS A 339 7.92 -6.59 -33.67
C LYS A 339 7.49 -8.04 -33.61
N ASN A 340 7.77 -8.75 -32.53
CA ASN A 340 7.43 -10.17 -32.40
C ASN A 340 6.08 -10.35 -31.72
N ALA A 341 5.02 -10.56 -32.50
CA ALA A 341 3.64 -10.69 -32.01
C ALA A 341 3.47 -11.82 -30.98
N SER A 342 4.22 -12.92 -31.08
CA SER A 342 4.13 -14.06 -30.15
C SER A 342 4.59 -13.70 -28.74
N SER A 343 5.47 -12.72 -28.57
CA SER A 343 5.92 -12.24 -27.26
C SER A 343 4.81 -11.50 -26.48
N TRP A 344 3.71 -11.11 -27.15
CA TRP A 344 2.58 -10.35 -26.61
C TRP A 344 1.30 -11.19 -26.49
N ASP A 345 1.30 -12.45 -26.90
CA ASP A 345 0.09 -13.30 -26.91
C ASP A 345 -0.41 -13.65 -25.50
N GLY A 346 0.44 -13.60 -24.49
CA GLY A 346 0.05 -13.77 -23.09
C GLY A 346 -0.84 -12.65 -22.54
N TRP A 347 -0.84 -11.48 -23.19
CA TRP A 347 -1.57 -10.28 -22.74
C TRP A 347 -3.02 -10.20 -23.24
N LYS A 348 -3.36 -11.00 -24.24
CA LYS A 348 -4.70 -10.99 -24.87
C LYS A 348 -5.74 -11.88 -24.17
N ARG A 349 -5.40 -12.51 -23.04
CA ARG A 349 -6.23 -13.55 -22.38
C ARG A 349 -6.75 -13.23 -20.98
N GLU A 350 -6.65 -11.95 -20.50
CA GLU A 350 -7.29 -11.57 -19.23
C GLU A 350 -8.23 -10.38 -19.41
#